data_983564fd8994cbd02f2e4f9c1ff2f6b7
#
_entry.id   983564fd8994cbd02f2e4f9c1ff2f6b7
#
_cell.length_a   1.000
_cell.length_b   1.000
_cell.length_c   1.000
_cell.angle_alpha   90.00
_cell.angle_beta   90.00
_cell.angle_gamma   90.00
#
_symmetry.space_group_name_H-M   'P 1'
#
loop_
_entity.id
_entity.type
_entity.pdbx_description
1 polymer ?
#
loop_
_entity_poly.entity_id
_entity_poly.type
_entity_poly.pdbx_seq_one_letter_code
_entity_poly.pdbx_strand_id
1 'polypeptide(L)'
;MMGGRGDTDPDVTVKGSSWYQRANAHVAHLQGQLNKFEERRKSGGQVSPEDARTVATANAHLDAARNTLRDCSWWQRLLGASADRALANVHEAEVALLRIAPENELHEKGLYALSHAKLHLMHDDVLLQQLSAALHSPQQKMLGLSRQQKPMGSKDRELAALTLHAAYQAEEAERARVRSFTQIVVMAAGALWLIAVSLGIWGIFAPDVAERVCFTNTERTQGGESTRRVCPLGEAPKAASIFFLEFIGLFAAAVAGAVSLKGVRGTSGPYHVATGLIILRLPVGALTAVAGILLMSGEFLPGLTNLDTSTQVCAWAFAFGVLQESVTRAVDRQGQHLIDNVKAPGSNVGDAEKDKEEKRARAQGPASR
;
A
#
# COMPACT_ATOMS: atom_id res chain seq x y z
N MET A 1 22.47 -10.18 46.03
CA MET A 1 21.01 -10.29 45.81
C MET A 1 20.82 -10.45 44.31
N MET A 2 20.67 -11.68 43.84
CA MET A 2 20.38 -12.02 42.46
C MET A 2 18.86 -11.90 42.24
N GLY A 3 18.43 -10.84 41.53
CA GLY A 3 17.06 -10.72 41.10
C GLY A 3 16.76 -11.74 40.01
N GLY A 4 15.87 -12.69 40.29
CA GLY A 4 15.38 -13.65 39.32
C GLY A 4 14.73 -12.92 38.12
N ARG A 5 15.24 -13.20 36.92
CA ARG A 5 14.50 -12.94 35.69
C ARG A 5 13.28 -13.84 35.70
N GLY A 6 12.13 -13.23 35.99
CA GLY A 6 10.86 -13.91 35.87
C GLY A 6 10.69 -14.45 34.46
N ASP A 7 10.29 -15.69 34.42
CA ASP A 7 9.79 -16.41 33.26
C ASP A 7 8.59 -15.61 32.70
N THR A 8 8.86 -14.67 31.79
CA THR A 8 7.81 -13.91 31.14
C THR A 8 7.27 -14.78 30.02
N ASP A 9 6.21 -15.52 30.37
CA ASP A 9 5.29 -16.10 29.39
C ASP A 9 5.01 -15.05 28.29
N PRO A 10 5.19 -15.37 27.02
CA PRO A 10 4.97 -14.40 25.96
C PRO A 10 3.52 -13.94 26.00
N ASP A 11 3.30 -12.68 26.42
CA ASP A 11 1.95 -12.08 26.46
C ASP A 11 1.40 -11.98 25.03
N VAL A 12 0.65 -13.00 24.63
CA VAL A 12 0.04 -13.16 23.31
C VAL A 12 -1.15 -12.22 23.12
N THR A 13 -1.63 -11.59 24.21
CA THR A 13 -2.83 -10.76 24.20
C THR A 13 -2.53 -9.28 23.99
N VAL A 14 -2.11 -8.88 22.78
CA VAL A 14 -2.02 -7.46 22.41
C VAL A 14 -3.36 -7.02 21.82
N LYS A 15 -4.03 -6.08 22.46
CA LYS A 15 -5.21 -5.38 21.90
C LYS A 15 -4.73 -4.51 20.74
N GLY A 16 -5.11 -4.85 19.50
CA GLY A 16 -4.71 -4.10 18.32
C GLY A 16 -5.33 -4.64 17.02
N SER A 17 -4.99 -4.03 15.91
CA SER A 17 -5.41 -4.49 14.58
C SER A 17 -4.88 -5.91 14.30
N SER A 18 -5.51 -6.63 13.38
CA SER A 18 -5.11 -8.00 12.96
C SER A 18 -3.64 -8.09 12.57
N TRP A 19 -3.09 -7.00 12.05
CA TRP A 19 -1.68 -6.92 11.70
C TRP A 19 -0.77 -6.95 12.94
N TYR A 20 -1.12 -6.18 13.98
CA TYR A 20 -0.40 -6.17 15.25
C TYR A 20 -0.37 -7.55 15.91
N GLN A 21 -1.51 -8.23 15.90
CA GLN A 21 -1.63 -9.58 16.44
C GLN A 21 -0.73 -10.56 15.68
N ARG A 22 -0.68 -10.48 14.34
CA ARG A 22 0.20 -11.32 13.51
C ARG A 22 1.67 -11.05 13.78
N ALA A 23 2.08 -9.79 13.86
CA ALA A 23 3.46 -9.43 14.17
C ALA A 23 3.88 -9.93 15.56
N ASN A 24 3.03 -9.77 16.56
CA ASN A 24 3.28 -10.26 17.91
C ASN A 24 3.36 -11.79 17.97
N ALA A 25 2.48 -12.49 17.27
CA ALA A 25 2.53 -13.95 17.15
C ALA A 25 3.82 -14.43 16.48
N HIS A 26 4.30 -13.72 15.46
CA HIS A 26 5.56 -14.04 14.79
C HIS A 26 6.77 -13.81 15.73
N VAL A 27 6.80 -12.68 16.44
CA VAL A 27 7.84 -12.43 17.47
C VAL A 27 7.82 -13.53 18.55
N ALA A 28 6.65 -13.93 19.04
CA ALA A 28 6.53 -15.00 20.02
C ALA A 28 7.02 -16.35 19.48
N HIS A 29 6.71 -16.65 18.21
CA HIS A 29 7.18 -17.87 17.54
C HIS A 29 8.71 -17.91 17.44
N LEU A 30 9.35 -16.84 16.98
CA LEU A 30 10.81 -16.75 16.88
C LEU A 30 11.48 -16.82 18.25
N GLN A 31 10.88 -16.20 19.28
CA GLN A 31 11.35 -16.33 20.66
C GLN A 31 11.31 -17.79 21.13
N GLY A 32 10.25 -18.51 20.82
CA GLY A 32 10.15 -19.93 21.12
C GLY A 32 11.26 -20.77 20.44
N GLN A 33 11.61 -20.44 19.20
CA GLN A 33 12.75 -21.09 18.52
C GLN A 33 14.08 -20.77 19.20
N LEU A 34 14.29 -19.52 19.59
CA LEU A 34 15.48 -19.07 20.27
C LEU A 34 15.65 -19.72 21.64
N ASN A 35 14.57 -19.83 22.42
CA ASN A 35 14.55 -20.50 23.71
C ASN A 35 14.92 -21.99 23.57
N LYS A 36 14.40 -22.69 22.58
CA LYS A 36 14.78 -24.09 22.26
C LYS A 36 16.27 -24.22 21.96
N PHE A 37 16.84 -23.26 21.26
CA PHE A 37 18.29 -23.24 21.00
C PHE A 37 19.08 -23.06 22.30
N GLU A 38 18.69 -22.15 23.17
CA GLU A 38 19.29 -21.92 24.47
C GLU A 38 19.19 -23.13 25.40
N GLU A 39 18.06 -23.84 25.40
CA GLU A 39 17.90 -25.09 26.16
C GLU A 39 18.82 -26.19 25.67
N ARG A 40 18.97 -26.39 24.36
CA ARG A 40 19.94 -27.32 23.77
C ARG A 40 21.37 -26.95 24.19
N ARG A 41 21.69 -25.67 24.29
CA ARG A 41 22.96 -25.17 24.77
C ARG A 41 23.23 -25.55 26.24
N LYS A 42 22.23 -25.39 27.08
CA LYS A 42 22.31 -25.71 28.53
C LYS A 42 22.44 -27.21 28.77
N SER A 43 21.93 -28.05 27.89
CA SER A 43 21.99 -29.52 27.98
C SER A 43 23.32 -30.15 27.49
N GLY A 44 24.36 -29.36 27.28
CA GLY A 44 25.72 -29.85 27.02
C GLY A 44 26.21 -29.74 25.56
N GLY A 45 25.53 -28.99 24.71
CA GLY A 45 26.00 -28.67 23.36
C GLY A 45 27.16 -27.68 23.41
N GLN A 46 28.26 -27.99 22.73
CA GLN A 46 29.35 -27.03 22.51
C GLN A 46 28.83 -25.92 21.58
N VAL A 47 28.76 -24.70 22.09
CA VAL A 47 28.35 -23.51 21.30
C VAL A 47 29.57 -22.67 21.05
N SER A 48 29.80 -22.31 19.80
CA SER A 48 30.88 -21.40 19.45
C SER A 48 30.63 -20.00 20.06
N PRO A 49 31.69 -19.23 20.38
CA PRO A 49 31.52 -17.84 20.81
C PRO A 49 30.76 -16.98 19.79
N GLU A 50 30.81 -17.34 18.51
CA GLU A 50 30.11 -16.70 17.41
C GLU A 50 28.60 -16.95 17.48
N ASP A 51 28.19 -18.21 17.70
CA ASP A 51 26.78 -18.53 17.87
C ASP A 51 26.17 -17.82 19.09
N ALA A 52 26.94 -17.69 20.18
CA ALA A 52 26.51 -16.97 21.38
C ALA A 52 26.25 -15.46 21.08
N ARG A 53 27.10 -14.85 20.26
CA ARG A 53 26.89 -13.46 19.81
C ARG A 53 25.64 -13.35 18.89
N THR A 54 25.47 -14.28 17.97
CA THR A 54 24.30 -14.33 17.07
C THR A 54 23.01 -14.47 17.85
N VAL A 55 22.97 -15.30 18.89
CA VAL A 55 21.83 -15.41 19.82
C VAL A 55 21.54 -14.08 20.53
N ALA A 56 22.58 -13.42 21.04
CA ALA A 56 22.42 -12.12 21.70
C ALA A 56 21.86 -11.05 20.73
N THR A 57 22.33 -11.05 19.48
CA THR A 57 21.84 -10.16 18.42
C THR A 57 20.38 -10.45 18.09
N ALA A 58 20.00 -11.73 17.92
CA ALA A 58 18.60 -12.12 17.66
C ALA A 58 17.66 -11.69 18.81
N ASN A 59 18.06 -11.87 20.07
CA ASN A 59 17.32 -11.39 21.23
C ASN A 59 17.12 -9.87 21.19
N ALA A 60 18.19 -9.11 20.89
CA ALA A 60 18.12 -7.64 20.83
C ALA A 60 17.12 -7.18 19.76
N HIS A 61 17.11 -7.81 18.58
CA HIS A 61 16.14 -7.51 17.54
C HIS A 61 14.70 -7.88 17.94
N LEU A 62 14.47 -9.02 18.58
CA LEU A 62 13.15 -9.40 19.07
C LEU A 62 12.63 -8.45 20.15
N ASP A 63 13.51 -7.99 21.05
CA ASP A 63 13.15 -7.00 22.07
C ASP A 63 12.85 -5.63 21.43
N ALA A 64 13.63 -5.21 20.42
CA ALA A 64 13.34 -3.98 19.67
C ALA A 64 12.01 -4.05 18.93
N ALA A 65 11.69 -5.21 18.32
CA ALA A 65 10.38 -5.44 17.69
C ALA A 65 9.24 -5.33 18.68
N ARG A 66 9.36 -5.96 19.87
CA ARG A 66 8.32 -5.87 20.94
C ARG A 66 8.12 -4.45 21.43
N ASN A 67 9.21 -3.73 21.69
CA ASN A 67 9.14 -2.35 22.16
C ASN A 67 8.48 -1.46 21.11
N THR A 68 8.82 -1.65 19.83
CA THR A 68 8.16 -0.93 18.73
C THR A 68 6.65 -1.21 18.64
N LEU A 69 6.23 -2.44 18.94
CA LEU A 69 4.82 -2.81 18.97
C LEU A 69 4.07 -2.25 20.18
N ARG A 70 4.74 -2.11 21.35
CA ARG A 70 4.12 -1.57 22.58
C ARG A 70 4.02 -0.05 22.58
N ASP A 71 5.10 0.63 22.21
CA ASP A 71 5.28 2.08 22.44
C ASP A 71 4.87 2.94 21.25
N CYS A 72 4.06 2.42 20.31
CA CYS A 72 3.66 3.15 19.13
C CYS A 72 2.50 4.11 19.39
N SER A 73 2.68 5.37 18.97
CA SER A 73 1.65 6.39 18.90
C SER A 73 0.53 5.99 17.92
N TRP A 74 -0.70 6.46 18.14
CA TRP A 74 -1.83 6.18 17.27
C TRP A 74 -1.59 6.66 15.81
N TRP A 75 -0.91 7.76 15.61
CA TRP A 75 -0.48 8.25 14.31
C TRP A 75 0.49 7.29 13.62
N GLN A 76 1.45 6.75 14.34
CA GLN A 76 2.39 5.76 13.81
C GLN A 76 1.69 4.44 13.46
N ARG A 77 0.63 4.09 14.19
CA ARG A 77 -0.25 2.96 13.85
C ARG A 77 -1.01 3.21 12.56
N LEU A 78 -1.56 4.41 12.40
CA LEU A 78 -2.33 4.79 11.21
C LEU A 78 -1.44 4.82 9.95
N LEU A 79 -0.21 5.32 10.08
CA LEU A 79 0.76 5.44 8.99
C LEU A 79 1.58 4.16 8.74
N GLY A 80 1.41 3.11 9.54
CA GLY A 80 2.11 1.85 9.38
C GLY A 80 3.62 1.88 9.70
N ALA A 81 4.16 3.00 10.18
CA ALA A 81 5.60 3.17 10.43
C ALA A 81 6.15 2.27 11.52
N SER A 82 5.36 2.00 12.56
CA SER A 82 5.72 1.04 13.62
C SER A 82 5.72 -0.39 13.12
N ALA A 83 4.85 -0.68 12.17
CA ALA A 83 4.73 -1.96 11.52
C ALA A 83 6.01 -2.36 10.81
N ASP A 84 6.50 -1.49 9.95
CA ASP A 84 7.69 -1.76 9.16
C ASP A 84 8.94 -1.86 10.03
N ARG A 85 9.06 -1.02 11.08
CA ARG A 85 10.18 -1.13 12.03
C ARG A 85 10.17 -2.43 12.82
N ALA A 86 9.00 -2.88 13.24
CA ALA A 86 8.88 -4.16 13.94
C ALA A 86 9.24 -5.32 13.01
N LEU A 87 8.77 -5.29 11.75
CA LEU A 87 9.08 -6.31 10.75
C LEU A 87 10.56 -6.36 10.40
N ALA A 88 11.21 -5.22 10.18
CA ALA A 88 12.64 -5.19 9.91
C ALA A 88 13.46 -5.89 11.03
N ASN A 89 13.11 -5.62 12.28
CA ASN A 89 13.75 -6.32 13.40
C ASN A 89 13.41 -7.82 13.45
N VAL A 90 12.19 -8.20 13.09
CA VAL A 90 11.78 -9.61 12.99
C VAL A 90 12.58 -10.32 11.89
N HIS A 91 12.76 -9.72 10.73
CA HIS A 91 13.53 -10.26 9.61
C HIS A 91 15.01 -10.49 10.00
N GLU A 92 15.63 -9.51 10.68
CA GLU A 92 17.00 -9.66 11.16
C GLU A 92 17.13 -10.79 12.19
N ALA A 93 16.17 -10.92 13.10
CA ALA A 93 16.14 -12.03 14.06
C ALA A 93 15.99 -13.39 13.36
N GLU A 94 15.17 -13.46 12.30
CA GLU A 94 14.95 -14.69 11.53
C GLU A 94 16.21 -15.11 10.76
N VAL A 95 16.90 -14.16 10.13
CA VAL A 95 18.21 -14.40 9.48
C VAL A 95 19.24 -14.88 10.49
N ALA A 96 19.30 -14.27 11.68
CA ALA A 96 20.19 -14.69 12.75
C ALA A 96 19.88 -16.13 13.23
N LEU A 97 18.59 -16.47 13.37
CA LEU A 97 18.17 -17.83 13.73
C LEU A 97 18.52 -18.87 12.65
N LEU A 98 18.49 -18.48 11.37
CA LEU A 98 18.90 -19.35 10.28
C LEU A 98 20.41 -19.64 10.34
N ARG A 99 21.23 -18.66 10.71
CA ARG A 99 22.70 -18.85 10.88
C ARG A 99 23.07 -19.83 11.97
N ILE A 100 22.25 -19.96 13.02
CA ILE A 100 22.47 -20.91 14.13
C ILE A 100 21.62 -22.17 14.03
N ALA A 101 20.87 -22.33 12.92
CA ALA A 101 20.02 -23.49 12.73
C ALA A 101 20.81 -24.80 12.73
N PRO A 102 20.33 -25.86 13.40
CA PRO A 102 20.99 -27.16 13.37
C PRO A 102 20.85 -27.80 11.97
N GLU A 103 21.79 -28.67 11.62
CA GLU A 103 21.88 -29.28 10.28
C GLU A 103 20.61 -30.02 9.86
N ASN A 104 19.94 -30.66 10.82
CA ASN A 104 18.68 -31.38 10.55
C ASN A 104 17.49 -30.47 10.15
N GLU A 105 17.50 -29.20 10.57
CA GLU A 105 16.46 -28.21 10.23
C GLU A 105 16.88 -27.34 9.03
N LEU A 106 18.16 -27.35 8.65
CA LEU A 106 18.73 -26.43 7.69
C LEU A 106 18.12 -26.58 6.27
N HIS A 107 17.83 -27.80 5.86
CA HIS A 107 17.21 -28.04 4.56
C HIS A 107 15.80 -27.41 4.45
N GLU A 108 14.98 -27.58 5.48
CA GLU A 108 13.63 -27.01 5.52
C GLU A 108 13.69 -25.48 5.55
N LYS A 109 14.54 -24.91 6.39
CA LYS A 109 14.77 -23.46 6.45
C LYS A 109 15.37 -22.89 5.15
N GLY A 110 16.23 -23.66 4.48
CA GLY A 110 16.75 -23.32 3.16
C GLY A 110 15.68 -23.30 2.08
N LEU A 111 14.74 -24.26 2.10
CA LEU A 111 13.57 -24.24 1.20
C LEU A 111 12.65 -23.03 1.47
N TYR A 112 12.45 -22.69 2.74
CA TYR A 112 11.72 -21.48 3.10
C TYR A 112 12.42 -20.22 2.55
N ALA A 113 13.73 -20.08 2.78
CA ALA A 113 14.52 -18.97 2.25
C ALA A 113 14.44 -18.89 0.72
N LEU A 114 14.53 -20.03 0.02
CA LEU A 114 14.39 -20.10 -1.44
C LEU A 114 12.99 -19.68 -1.90
N SER A 115 11.95 -20.13 -1.21
CA SER A 115 10.56 -19.76 -1.57
C SER A 115 10.31 -18.26 -1.41
N HIS A 116 10.84 -17.67 -0.34
CA HIS A 116 10.74 -16.23 -0.08
C HIS A 116 11.56 -15.42 -1.09
N ALA A 117 12.78 -15.86 -1.38
CA ALA A 117 13.64 -15.23 -2.36
C ALA A 117 13.02 -15.22 -3.78
N LYS A 118 12.34 -16.28 -4.18
CA LYS A 118 11.63 -16.33 -5.47
C LYS A 118 10.51 -15.31 -5.62
N LEU A 119 9.96 -14.81 -4.51
CA LEU A 119 8.89 -13.80 -4.52
C LEU A 119 9.43 -12.38 -4.69
N HIS A 120 10.64 -12.12 -4.18
CA HIS A 120 11.18 -10.76 -4.04
C HIS A 120 12.46 -10.49 -4.81
N LEU A 121 13.25 -11.52 -5.16
CA LEU A 121 14.47 -11.38 -5.96
C LEU A 121 14.22 -11.63 -7.45
N MET A 122 15.06 -11.04 -8.28
CA MET A 122 15.07 -11.30 -9.73
C MET A 122 15.40 -12.76 -10.01
N HIS A 123 14.85 -13.29 -11.09
CA HIS A 123 15.08 -14.69 -11.48
C HIS A 123 16.55 -14.99 -11.85
N ASP A 124 17.28 -13.97 -12.27
CA ASP A 124 18.71 -13.99 -12.62
C ASP A 124 19.62 -13.63 -11.44
N ASP A 125 19.07 -13.41 -10.22
CA ASP A 125 19.86 -13.13 -9.04
C ASP A 125 20.80 -14.29 -8.70
N VAL A 126 22.06 -13.97 -8.47
CA VAL A 126 23.14 -14.94 -8.23
C VAL A 126 22.91 -15.75 -6.95
N LEU A 127 22.41 -15.11 -5.87
CA LEU A 127 22.13 -15.79 -4.60
C LEU A 127 20.97 -16.77 -4.75
N LEU A 128 19.92 -16.35 -5.46
CA LEU A 128 18.75 -17.20 -5.75
C LEU A 128 19.16 -18.44 -6.56
N GLN A 129 19.98 -18.27 -7.60
CA GLN A 129 20.46 -19.37 -8.44
C GLN A 129 21.36 -20.32 -7.65
N GLN A 130 22.32 -19.79 -6.86
CA GLN A 130 23.21 -20.61 -6.05
C GLN A 130 22.46 -21.41 -4.98
N LEU A 131 21.52 -20.78 -4.26
CA LEU A 131 20.68 -21.47 -3.27
C LEU A 131 19.80 -22.53 -3.93
N SER A 132 19.21 -22.23 -5.07
CA SER A 132 18.42 -23.17 -5.86
C SER A 132 19.27 -24.39 -6.28
N ALA A 133 20.49 -24.18 -6.75
CA ALA A 133 21.41 -25.24 -7.15
C ALA A 133 21.87 -26.08 -5.93
N ALA A 134 22.11 -25.45 -4.77
CA ALA A 134 22.48 -26.16 -3.55
C ALA A 134 21.37 -27.09 -3.03
N LEU A 135 20.11 -26.62 -3.12
CA LEU A 135 18.94 -27.38 -2.66
C LEU A 135 18.45 -28.43 -3.66
N HIS A 136 18.63 -28.20 -4.98
CA HIS A 136 18.16 -29.08 -6.07
C HIS A 136 19.32 -29.75 -6.82
N SER A 137 20.34 -30.21 -6.14
CA SER A 137 21.50 -30.86 -6.78
C SER A 137 21.08 -31.92 -7.79
N PRO A 138 21.43 -31.77 -9.10
CA PRO A 138 20.98 -32.67 -10.16
C PRO A 138 21.50 -34.13 -10.03
N GLN A 139 22.50 -34.38 -9.20
CA GLN A 139 23.04 -35.68 -8.94
C GLN A 139 22.06 -36.66 -8.30
N GLN A 140 20.99 -36.18 -7.66
CA GLN A 140 19.95 -37.03 -7.08
C GLN A 140 19.02 -37.67 -8.10
N LYS A 141 18.85 -37.08 -9.29
CA LYS A 141 17.99 -37.63 -10.37
C LYS A 141 18.64 -38.82 -11.11
N MET A 142 19.96 -38.92 -11.12
CA MET A 142 20.68 -39.94 -11.90
C MET A 142 20.88 -41.29 -11.19
N LEU A 143 20.82 -41.32 -9.87
CA LEU A 143 21.21 -42.51 -9.08
C LEU A 143 20.04 -43.33 -8.56
N GLY A 144 18.79 -42.99 -8.80
CA GLY A 144 17.64 -43.82 -8.38
C GLY A 144 17.55 -44.06 -6.86
N LEU A 145 18.41 -43.45 -6.07
CA LEU A 145 18.51 -43.65 -4.62
C LEU A 145 17.46 -42.75 -3.93
N SER A 146 16.55 -43.40 -3.25
CA SER A 146 15.53 -42.80 -2.41
C SER A 146 16.09 -41.66 -1.56
N ARG A 147 15.48 -40.48 -1.73
CA ARG A 147 15.32 -39.32 -0.80
C ARG A 147 16.28 -39.14 0.40
N GLN A 148 17.52 -39.56 0.32
CA GLN A 148 18.54 -39.13 1.28
C GLN A 148 18.96 -37.71 0.91
N GLN A 149 18.36 -36.75 1.59
CA GLN A 149 18.69 -35.32 1.49
C GLN A 149 20.18 -35.18 1.81
N LYS A 150 20.96 -34.63 0.88
CA LYS A 150 22.35 -34.26 1.16
C LYS A 150 22.32 -33.28 2.36
N PRO A 151 23.04 -33.58 3.45
CA PRO A 151 23.10 -32.64 4.56
C PRO A 151 23.69 -31.33 4.06
N MET A 152 23.00 -30.23 4.32
CA MET A 152 23.49 -28.89 4.01
C MET A 152 24.63 -28.55 4.98
N GLY A 153 25.76 -28.15 4.44
CA GLY A 153 26.94 -27.78 5.24
C GLY A 153 26.88 -26.31 5.72
N SER A 154 27.93 -25.91 6.45
CA SER A 154 28.04 -24.53 6.96
C SER A 154 28.04 -23.46 5.88
N LYS A 155 28.61 -23.75 4.70
CA LYS A 155 28.57 -22.84 3.53
C LYS A 155 27.16 -22.65 2.97
N ASP A 156 26.35 -23.72 2.91
CA ASP A 156 24.99 -23.68 2.43
C ASP A 156 24.09 -22.94 3.43
N ARG A 157 24.41 -23.01 4.73
CA ARG A 157 23.74 -22.25 5.80
C ARG A 157 23.94 -20.75 5.61
N GLU A 158 25.17 -20.31 5.39
CA GLU A 158 25.47 -18.89 5.18
C GLU A 158 24.85 -18.40 3.86
N LEU A 159 24.89 -19.20 2.79
CA LEU A 159 24.23 -18.89 1.54
C LEU A 159 22.71 -18.72 1.72
N ALA A 160 22.05 -19.61 2.46
CA ALA A 160 20.63 -19.50 2.75
C ALA A 160 20.31 -18.23 3.57
N ALA A 161 21.14 -17.90 4.57
CA ALA A 161 21.00 -16.70 5.39
C ALA A 161 21.19 -15.42 4.56
N LEU A 162 22.21 -15.36 3.70
CA LEU A 162 22.45 -14.24 2.80
C LEU A 162 21.30 -14.06 1.79
N THR A 163 20.81 -15.17 1.23
CA THR A 163 19.70 -15.13 0.28
C THR A 163 18.42 -14.65 0.94
N LEU A 164 18.12 -15.13 2.16
CA LEU A 164 16.96 -14.67 2.93
C LEU A 164 17.07 -13.20 3.29
N HIS A 165 18.25 -12.75 3.73
CA HIS A 165 18.49 -11.34 4.04
C HIS A 165 18.31 -10.44 2.81
N ALA A 166 18.86 -10.83 1.65
CA ALA A 166 18.66 -10.09 0.40
C ALA A 166 17.17 -10.02 -0.01
N ALA A 167 16.43 -11.12 0.17
CA ALA A 167 15.00 -11.16 -0.10
C ALA A 167 14.20 -10.20 0.81
N TYR A 168 14.54 -10.16 2.11
CA TYR A 168 13.92 -9.21 3.05
C TYR A 168 14.26 -7.77 2.72
N GLN A 169 15.50 -7.47 2.34
CA GLN A 169 15.88 -6.12 1.91
C GLN A 169 15.10 -5.69 0.65
N ALA A 170 14.89 -6.60 -0.30
CA ALA A 170 14.08 -6.33 -1.49
C ALA A 170 12.61 -6.05 -1.12
N GLU A 171 12.01 -6.87 -0.25
CA GLU A 171 10.65 -6.68 0.27
C GLU A 171 10.50 -5.34 1.01
N GLU A 172 11.46 -4.98 1.85
CA GLU A 172 11.47 -3.70 2.58
C GLU A 172 11.59 -2.51 1.62
N ALA A 173 12.40 -2.62 0.58
CA ALA A 173 12.51 -1.60 -0.46
C ALA A 173 11.20 -1.43 -1.24
N GLU A 174 10.50 -2.52 -1.55
CA GLU A 174 9.16 -2.46 -2.17
C GLU A 174 8.15 -1.75 -1.25
N ARG A 175 8.12 -2.10 0.03
CA ARG A 175 7.26 -1.45 1.03
C ARG A 175 7.59 0.03 1.20
N ALA A 176 8.88 0.38 1.22
CA ALA A 176 9.34 1.77 1.33
C ALA A 176 8.87 2.63 0.14
N ARG A 177 8.90 2.08 -1.09
CA ARG A 177 8.38 2.76 -2.29
C ARG A 177 6.88 3.00 -2.20
N VAL A 178 6.10 1.98 -1.82
CA VAL A 178 4.65 2.10 -1.62
C VAL A 178 4.32 3.15 -0.56
N ARG A 179 5.08 3.17 0.55
CA ARG A 179 4.91 4.16 1.61
C ARG A 179 5.22 5.57 1.12
N SER A 180 6.35 5.77 0.41
CA SER A 180 6.71 7.07 -0.15
C SER A 180 5.62 7.59 -1.08
N PHE A 181 5.07 6.75 -1.95
CA PHE A 181 3.95 7.09 -2.80
C PHE A 181 2.71 7.49 -1.97
N THR A 182 2.34 6.70 -0.96
CA THR A 182 1.20 7.01 -0.10
C THR A 182 1.38 8.33 0.64
N GLN A 183 2.59 8.64 1.11
CA GLN A 183 2.90 9.92 1.75
C GLN A 183 2.72 11.10 0.80
N ILE A 184 3.20 10.99 -0.45
CA ILE A 184 3.00 12.02 -1.48
C ILE A 184 1.51 12.25 -1.73
N VAL A 185 0.72 11.17 -1.86
CA VAL A 185 -0.73 11.26 -2.09
C VAL A 185 -1.44 11.92 -0.90
N VAL A 186 -1.08 11.56 0.33
CA VAL A 186 -1.67 12.17 1.55
C VAL A 186 -1.29 13.65 1.68
N MET A 187 -0.04 14.03 1.38
CA MET A 187 0.37 15.42 1.37
C MET A 187 -0.36 16.23 0.31
N ALA A 188 -0.49 15.69 -0.90
CA ALA A 188 -1.25 16.33 -1.98
C ALA A 188 -2.73 16.50 -1.60
N ALA A 189 -3.35 15.47 -1.02
CA ALA A 189 -4.71 15.55 -0.52
C ALA A 189 -4.88 16.61 0.56
N GLY A 190 -3.92 16.67 1.52
CA GLY A 190 -3.89 17.69 2.57
C GLY A 190 -3.79 19.12 2.01
N ALA A 191 -2.91 19.33 1.03
CA ALA A 191 -2.78 20.62 0.36
C ALA A 191 -4.08 21.02 -0.37
N LEU A 192 -4.72 20.10 -1.09
CA LEU A 192 -5.99 20.35 -1.76
C LEU A 192 -7.14 20.63 -0.78
N TRP A 193 -7.18 19.94 0.36
CA TRP A 193 -8.13 20.22 1.43
C TRP A 193 -7.93 21.63 2.02
N LEU A 194 -6.66 22.04 2.22
CA LEU A 194 -6.36 23.40 2.67
C LEU A 194 -6.83 24.45 1.65
N ILE A 195 -6.64 24.20 0.35
CA ILE A 195 -7.11 25.10 -0.71
C ILE A 195 -8.64 25.16 -0.71
N ALA A 196 -9.36 24.04 -0.65
CA ALA A 196 -10.81 23.99 -0.63
C ALA A 196 -11.35 24.75 0.59
N VAL A 197 -10.90 24.42 1.79
CA VAL A 197 -11.33 25.10 3.01
C VAL A 197 -11.03 26.61 2.96
N SER A 198 -9.85 27.01 2.46
CA SER A 198 -9.50 28.42 2.30
C SER A 198 -10.40 29.15 1.32
N LEU A 199 -10.78 28.48 0.22
CA LEU A 199 -11.68 29.04 -0.79
C LEU A 199 -13.10 29.20 -0.23
N GLY A 200 -13.60 28.18 0.49
CA GLY A 200 -14.89 28.25 1.18
C GLY A 200 -14.95 29.37 2.24
N ILE A 201 -13.89 29.49 3.05
CA ILE A 201 -13.76 30.58 4.05
C ILE A 201 -13.69 31.95 3.36
N TRP A 202 -12.91 32.06 2.29
CA TRP A 202 -12.81 33.30 1.52
C TRP A 202 -14.18 33.72 0.96
N GLY A 203 -14.98 32.77 0.46
CA GLY A 203 -16.34 33.04 0.01
C GLY A 203 -17.26 33.58 1.10
N ILE A 204 -17.01 33.24 2.37
CA ILE A 204 -17.77 33.78 3.51
C ILE A 204 -17.42 35.25 3.79
N PHE A 205 -16.12 35.59 3.74
CA PHE A 205 -15.63 36.93 4.07
C PHE A 205 -15.64 37.92 2.90
N ALA A 206 -15.66 37.43 1.65
CA ALA A 206 -15.66 38.24 0.44
C ALA A 206 -16.92 37.95 -0.39
N PRO A 207 -17.99 38.72 -0.20
CA PRO A 207 -19.25 38.52 -0.93
C PRO A 207 -19.11 38.63 -2.46
N ASP A 208 -18.14 39.42 -2.93
CA ASP A 208 -17.83 39.57 -4.37
C ASP A 208 -17.40 38.25 -5.02
N VAL A 209 -16.77 37.35 -4.27
CA VAL A 209 -16.39 36.03 -4.76
C VAL A 209 -17.62 35.12 -4.88
N ALA A 210 -18.58 35.25 -3.95
CA ALA A 210 -19.84 34.52 -4.00
C ALA A 210 -20.73 35.03 -5.17
N GLU A 211 -20.58 36.29 -5.57
CA GLU A 211 -21.30 36.85 -6.73
C GLU A 211 -20.82 36.23 -8.06
N ARG A 212 -19.53 35.88 -8.17
CA ARG A 212 -18.96 35.26 -9.37
C ARG A 212 -19.51 33.88 -9.72
N VAL A 213 -20.10 33.18 -8.76
CA VAL A 213 -20.74 31.86 -9.00
C VAL A 213 -22.25 31.99 -9.31
N CYS A 214 -22.75 33.23 -9.49
CA CYS A 214 -24.10 33.53 -9.90
C CYS A 214 -24.16 33.81 -11.40
N PHE A 215 -25.31 33.47 -12.02
CA PHE A 215 -25.59 33.71 -13.43
C PHE A 215 -26.61 34.85 -13.55
N THR A 216 -26.42 35.72 -14.53
CA THR A 216 -27.34 36.82 -14.82
C THR A 216 -28.04 36.53 -16.16
N ASN A 217 -29.33 36.26 -16.11
CA ASN A 217 -30.15 36.08 -17.29
C ASN A 217 -30.98 37.33 -17.55
N THR A 218 -30.89 37.84 -18.77
CA THR A 218 -31.68 38.99 -19.21
C THR A 218 -32.85 38.48 -20.05
N GLU A 219 -34.06 38.47 -19.48
CA GLU A 219 -35.29 38.15 -20.21
C GLU A 219 -35.90 39.43 -20.79
N ARG A 220 -36.09 39.44 -22.12
CA ARG A 220 -36.88 40.46 -22.80
C ARG A 220 -38.36 40.08 -22.78
N THR A 221 -39.10 40.69 -21.88
CA THR A 221 -40.57 40.56 -21.85
C THR A 221 -41.19 41.76 -22.56
N GLN A 222 -42.44 41.65 -23.05
CA GLN A 222 -43.15 42.74 -23.77
C GLN A 222 -43.32 44.06 -22.97
N GLY A 223 -42.89 44.09 -21.72
CA GLY A 223 -42.96 45.27 -20.83
C GLY A 223 -41.61 45.86 -20.40
N GLY A 224 -40.47 45.33 -20.89
CA GLY A 224 -39.16 45.81 -20.51
C GLY A 224 -38.13 44.67 -20.35
N GLU A 225 -36.88 45.03 -20.14
CA GLU A 225 -35.77 44.11 -19.90
C GLU A 225 -35.70 43.83 -18.39
N SER A 226 -36.00 42.59 -17.99
CA SER A 226 -35.85 42.13 -16.59
C SER A 226 -34.61 41.28 -16.43
N THR A 227 -33.73 41.71 -15.54
CA THR A 227 -32.51 40.96 -15.21
C THR A 227 -32.77 40.07 -14.01
N ARG A 228 -32.73 38.75 -14.21
CA ARG A 228 -32.87 37.78 -13.13
C ARG A 228 -31.52 37.19 -12.79
N ARG A 229 -31.18 37.19 -11.50
CA ARG A 229 -29.98 36.52 -10.98
C ARG A 229 -30.31 35.11 -10.50
N VAL A 230 -29.45 34.17 -10.83
CA VAL A 230 -29.57 32.79 -10.40
C VAL A 230 -28.25 32.39 -9.70
N CYS A 231 -28.32 32.16 -8.40
CA CYS A 231 -27.20 31.75 -7.57
C CYS A 231 -27.43 30.31 -7.04
N PRO A 232 -26.39 29.60 -6.57
CA PRO A 232 -26.51 28.23 -6.06
C PRO A 232 -27.55 28.08 -4.92
N LEU A 233 -27.70 29.11 -4.07
CA LEU A 233 -28.61 29.10 -2.92
C LEU A 233 -29.80 30.06 -3.07
N GLY A 234 -30.23 30.37 -4.30
CA GLY A 234 -31.39 31.20 -4.59
C GLY A 234 -31.08 32.37 -5.52
N GLU A 235 -31.80 33.52 -5.38
CA GLU A 235 -31.67 34.67 -6.28
C GLU A 235 -30.61 35.69 -5.85
N ALA A 236 -30.17 35.60 -4.60
CA ALA A 236 -29.14 36.51 -4.04
C ALA A 236 -27.85 35.74 -3.73
N PRO A 237 -26.67 36.36 -3.94
CA PRO A 237 -25.40 35.78 -3.54
C PRO A 237 -25.36 35.62 -2.02
N LYS A 238 -25.12 34.41 -1.54
CA LYS A 238 -24.98 34.12 -0.11
C LYS A 238 -23.52 33.72 0.19
N ALA A 239 -23.03 34.10 1.33
CA ALA A 239 -21.70 33.78 1.80
C ALA A 239 -21.41 32.25 1.77
N ALA A 240 -22.42 31.43 1.98
CA ALA A 240 -22.31 29.97 1.96
C ALA A 240 -22.35 29.35 0.55
N SER A 241 -22.51 30.12 -0.53
CA SER A 241 -22.70 29.60 -1.89
C SER A 241 -21.50 28.76 -2.36
N ILE A 242 -20.29 29.18 -2.06
CA ILE A 242 -19.07 28.43 -2.43
C ILE A 242 -18.98 27.13 -1.63
N PHE A 243 -19.17 27.21 -0.33
CA PHE A 243 -19.18 26.03 0.55
C PHE A 243 -20.24 24.99 0.10
N PHE A 244 -21.38 25.46 -0.34
CA PHE A 244 -22.45 24.60 -0.81
C PHE A 244 -22.09 23.91 -2.13
N LEU A 245 -21.44 24.61 -3.07
CA LEU A 245 -20.90 24.02 -4.29
C LEU A 245 -19.82 22.98 -4.01
N GLU A 246 -18.91 23.30 -3.11
CA GLU A 246 -17.87 22.36 -2.65
C GLU A 246 -18.48 21.10 -2.04
N PHE A 247 -19.51 21.25 -1.22
CA PHE A 247 -20.22 20.12 -0.62
C PHE A 247 -20.88 19.23 -1.70
N ILE A 248 -21.52 19.82 -2.70
CA ILE A 248 -22.10 19.06 -3.83
C ILE A 248 -21.01 18.32 -4.59
N GLY A 249 -19.90 18.98 -4.91
CA GLY A 249 -18.77 18.36 -5.61
C GLY A 249 -18.12 17.24 -4.82
N LEU A 250 -17.94 17.42 -3.51
CA LEU A 250 -17.44 16.40 -2.58
C LEU A 250 -18.39 15.19 -2.55
N PHE A 251 -19.69 15.43 -2.42
CA PHE A 251 -20.71 14.37 -2.43
C PHE A 251 -20.70 13.60 -3.76
N ALA A 252 -20.63 14.32 -4.89
CA ALA A 252 -20.53 13.72 -6.22
C ALA A 252 -19.28 12.82 -6.36
N ALA A 253 -18.11 13.31 -5.88
CA ALA A 253 -16.88 12.55 -5.88
C ALA A 253 -16.95 11.33 -4.96
N ALA A 254 -17.60 11.44 -3.80
CA ALA A 254 -17.80 10.31 -2.89
C ALA A 254 -18.67 9.21 -3.52
N VAL A 255 -19.77 9.59 -4.20
CA VAL A 255 -20.64 8.64 -4.92
C VAL A 255 -19.87 7.96 -6.05
N ALA A 256 -19.16 8.74 -6.88
CA ALA A 256 -18.35 8.20 -7.97
C ALA A 256 -17.24 7.26 -7.45
N GLY A 257 -16.56 7.64 -6.36
CA GLY A 257 -15.57 6.82 -5.68
C GLY A 257 -16.15 5.50 -5.14
N ALA A 258 -17.34 5.54 -4.53
CA ALA A 258 -18.02 4.34 -4.03
C ALA A 258 -18.39 3.37 -5.16
N VAL A 259 -18.80 3.88 -6.32
CA VAL A 259 -19.09 3.06 -7.51
C VAL A 259 -17.80 2.39 -8.03
N SER A 260 -16.68 3.11 -8.02
CA SER A 260 -15.39 2.57 -8.50
C SER A 260 -14.84 1.45 -7.61
N LEU A 261 -15.17 1.45 -6.30
CA LEU A 261 -14.78 0.40 -5.36
C LEU A 261 -15.43 -0.96 -5.65
N LYS A 262 -16.59 -1.00 -6.33
CA LYS A 262 -17.24 -2.26 -6.72
C LYS A 262 -16.35 -3.18 -7.58
N GLY A 263 -15.38 -2.62 -8.30
CA GLY A 263 -14.44 -3.37 -9.15
C GLY A 263 -13.18 -3.87 -8.44
N VAL A 264 -12.92 -3.40 -7.22
CA VAL A 264 -11.73 -3.80 -6.46
C VAL A 264 -11.98 -5.14 -5.79
N ARG A 265 -11.57 -6.22 -6.46
CA ARG A 265 -11.46 -7.53 -5.80
C ARG A 265 -10.39 -7.43 -4.73
N GLY A 266 -10.67 -7.98 -3.53
CA GLY A 266 -9.73 -7.95 -2.41
C GLY A 266 -8.35 -8.42 -2.84
N THR A 267 -7.45 -7.49 -3.05
CA THR A 267 -6.05 -7.76 -3.33
C THR A 267 -5.30 -7.85 -2.00
N SER A 268 -4.33 -8.74 -1.92
CA SER A 268 -3.41 -8.84 -0.78
C SER A 268 -2.50 -7.60 -0.63
N GLY A 269 -2.65 -6.61 -1.51
CA GLY A 269 -1.92 -5.35 -1.46
C GLY A 269 -2.30 -4.46 -0.27
N PRO A 270 -1.41 -3.57 0.16
CA PRO A 270 -1.66 -2.71 1.31
C PRO A 270 -2.85 -1.76 1.04
N TYR A 271 -3.90 -1.89 1.85
CA TYR A 271 -5.12 -1.06 1.76
C TYR A 271 -4.88 0.45 1.86
N HIS A 272 -3.71 0.86 2.35
CA HIS A 272 -3.35 2.28 2.55
C HIS A 272 -3.32 3.09 1.24
N VAL A 273 -2.92 2.48 0.11
CA VAL A 273 -2.87 3.15 -1.20
C VAL A 273 -4.29 3.46 -1.70
N ALA A 274 -5.18 2.47 -1.65
CA ALA A 274 -6.57 2.65 -2.08
C ALA A 274 -7.28 3.71 -1.23
N THR A 275 -7.08 3.69 0.09
CA THR A 275 -7.63 4.69 1.01
C THR A 275 -7.07 6.08 0.73
N GLY A 276 -5.77 6.22 0.48
CA GLY A 276 -5.13 7.48 0.13
C GLY A 276 -5.72 8.10 -1.14
N LEU A 277 -5.92 7.30 -2.16
CA LEU A 277 -6.53 7.74 -3.43
C LEU A 277 -7.99 8.18 -3.26
N ILE A 278 -8.77 7.51 -2.42
CA ILE A 278 -10.15 7.93 -2.11
C ILE A 278 -10.15 9.28 -1.38
N ILE A 279 -9.26 9.45 -0.39
CA ILE A 279 -9.14 10.71 0.36
C ILE A 279 -8.73 11.86 -0.58
N LEU A 280 -7.88 11.61 -1.57
CA LEU A 280 -7.48 12.59 -2.57
C LEU A 280 -8.65 13.01 -3.47
N ARG A 281 -9.55 12.10 -3.84
CA ARG A 281 -10.67 12.37 -4.75
C ARG A 281 -11.68 13.39 -4.19
N LEU A 282 -11.88 13.38 -2.89
CA LEU A 282 -12.87 14.25 -2.24
C LEU A 282 -12.57 15.75 -2.43
N PRO A 283 -11.39 16.28 -2.07
CA PRO A 283 -11.10 17.70 -2.27
C PRO A 283 -10.99 18.07 -3.76
N VAL A 284 -10.53 17.14 -4.62
CA VAL A 284 -10.52 17.39 -6.08
C VAL A 284 -11.95 17.59 -6.59
N GLY A 285 -12.91 16.75 -6.16
CA GLY A 285 -14.32 16.90 -6.54
C GLY A 285 -14.94 18.21 -6.06
N ALA A 286 -14.62 18.63 -4.83
CA ALA A 286 -15.07 19.92 -4.32
C ALA A 286 -14.54 21.09 -5.16
N LEU A 287 -13.23 21.10 -5.43
CA LEU A 287 -12.59 22.16 -6.22
C LEU A 287 -13.02 22.17 -7.68
N THR A 288 -13.19 21.00 -8.31
CA THR A 288 -13.64 20.92 -9.71
C THR A 288 -15.09 21.38 -9.89
N ALA A 289 -15.96 21.17 -8.90
CA ALA A 289 -17.33 21.70 -8.94
C ALA A 289 -17.33 23.24 -8.92
N VAL A 290 -16.55 23.85 -8.03
CA VAL A 290 -16.44 25.33 -7.97
C VAL A 290 -15.78 25.88 -9.23
N ALA A 291 -14.65 25.29 -9.66
CA ALA A 291 -13.95 25.71 -10.86
C ALA A 291 -14.83 25.57 -12.13
N GLY A 292 -15.59 24.47 -12.25
CA GLY A 292 -16.53 24.25 -13.35
C GLY A 292 -17.62 25.33 -13.41
N ILE A 293 -18.22 25.65 -12.27
CA ILE A 293 -19.23 26.73 -12.20
C ILE A 293 -18.62 28.09 -12.52
N LEU A 294 -17.41 28.39 -12.03
CA LEU A 294 -16.70 29.62 -12.37
C LEU A 294 -16.36 29.73 -13.86
N LEU A 295 -15.96 28.64 -14.51
CA LEU A 295 -15.72 28.62 -15.95
C LEU A 295 -17.01 28.84 -16.75
N MET A 296 -18.12 28.32 -16.28
CA MET A 296 -19.43 28.56 -16.90
C MET A 296 -19.90 30.00 -16.70
N SER A 297 -19.80 30.56 -15.49
CA SER A 297 -20.21 31.95 -15.21
C SER A 297 -19.32 32.96 -15.92
N GLY A 298 -18.06 32.62 -16.22
CA GLY A 298 -17.13 33.43 -17.00
C GLY A 298 -17.31 33.31 -18.53
N GLU A 299 -18.38 32.68 -19.02
CA GLU A 299 -18.68 32.51 -20.46
C GLU A 299 -17.62 31.75 -21.26
N PHE A 300 -16.74 31.00 -20.56
CA PHE A 300 -15.67 30.24 -21.20
C PHE A 300 -16.20 29.08 -22.07
N LEU A 301 -17.42 28.61 -21.79
CA LEU A 301 -18.09 27.54 -22.54
C LEU A 301 -19.32 28.14 -23.28
N PRO A 302 -19.20 28.47 -24.58
CA PRO A 302 -20.31 29.03 -25.33
C PRO A 302 -21.50 28.06 -25.39
N GLY A 303 -22.69 28.56 -25.09
CA GLY A 303 -23.96 27.78 -25.11
C GLY A 303 -24.35 27.13 -23.78
N LEU A 304 -23.49 27.19 -22.71
CA LEU A 304 -23.79 26.66 -21.39
C LEU A 304 -23.98 27.76 -20.32
N THR A 305 -24.10 29.01 -20.74
CA THR A 305 -24.08 30.16 -19.84
C THR A 305 -25.46 30.56 -19.30
N ASN A 306 -26.56 30.11 -19.94
CA ASN A 306 -27.92 30.44 -19.53
C ASN A 306 -28.48 29.39 -18.58
N LEU A 307 -28.16 29.51 -17.30
CA LEU A 307 -28.76 28.71 -16.25
C LEU A 307 -29.91 29.47 -15.60
N ASP A 308 -31.15 28.95 -15.75
CA ASP A 308 -32.37 29.61 -15.33
C ASP A 308 -32.76 29.29 -13.88
N THR A 309 -32.20 28.26 -13.29
CA THR A 309 -32.57 27.80 -11.94
C THR A 309 -31.35 27.40 -11.09
N SER A 310 -31.48 27.65 -9.78
CA SER A 310 -30.45 27.18 -8.81
C SER A 310 -30.24 25.67 -8.86
N THR A 311 -31.28 24.90 -9.21
CA THR A 311 -31.20 23.44 -9.38
C THR A 311 -30.26 23.04 -10.53
N GLN A 312 -30.29 23.80 -11.64
CA GLN A 312 -29.36 23.57 -12.75
C GLN A 312 -27.93 23.85 -12.36
N VAL A 313 -27.66 24.93 -11.58
CA VAL A 313 -26.33 25.21 -11.05
C VAL A 313 -25.83 24.03 -10.18
N CYS A 314 -26.70 23.52 -9.30
CA CYS A 314 -26.37 22.36 -8.47
C CYS A 314 -26.12 21.07 -9.30
N ALA A 315 -26.95 20.86 -10.34
CA ALA A 315 -26.80 19.70 -11.24
C ALA A 315 -25.46 19.74 -11.99
N TRP A 316 -25.05 20.92 -12.47
CA TRP A 316 -23.74 21.08 -13.11
C TRP A 316 -22.58 20.93 -12.11
N ALA A 317 -22.70 21.49 -10.91
CA ALA A 317 -21.69 21.27 -9.86
C ALA A 317 -21.52 19.78 -9.53
N PHE A 318 -22.63 19.03 -9.47
CA PHE A 318 -22.59 17.57 -9.30
C PHE A 318 -21.95 16.88 -10.51
N ALA A 319 -22.30 17.28 -11.73
CA ALA A 319 -21.72 16.74 -12.95
C ALA A 319 -20.19 16.95 -13.01
N PHE A 320 -19.70 18.14 -12.67
CA PHE A 320 -18.26 18.43 -12.59
C PHE A 320 -17.57 17.60 -11.50
N GLY A 321 -18.23 17.43 -10.35
CA GLY A 321 -17.71 16.56 -9.28
C GLY A 321 -17.59 15.09 -9.69
N VAL A 322 -18.50 14.58 -10.55
CA VAL A 322 -18.39 13.22 -11.12
C VAL A 322 -17.36 13.17 -12.25
N LEU A 323 -17.32 14.18 -13.10
CA LEU A 323 -16.46 14.23 -14.28
C LEU A 323 -14.97 14.17 -13.92
N GLN A 324 -14.59 14.73 -12.77
CA GLN A 324 -13.23 14.67 -12.24
C GLN A 324 -12.71 13.22 -12.10
N GLU A 325 -13.60 12.23 -11.92
CA GLU A 325 -13.17 10.84 -11.82
C GLU A 325 -12.56 10.32 -13.12
N SER A 326 -12.97 10.84 -14.26
CA SER A 326 -12.38 10.49 -15.55
C SER A 326 -10.92 10.93 -15.64
N VAL A 327 -10.60 12.11 -15.08
CA VAL A 327 -9.23 12.66 -15.02
C VAL A 327 -8.40 11.87 -14.02
N THR A 328 -8.94 11.62 -12.83
CA THR A 328 -8.22 10.82 -11.81
C THR A 328 -7.98 9.38 -12.26
N ARG A 329 -8.90 8.75 -12.97
CA ARG A 329 -8.67 7.41 -13.55
C ARG A 329 -7.52 7.38 -14.56
N ALA A 330 -7.31 8.45 -15.32
CA ALA A 330 -6.18 8.56 -16.24
C ALA A 330 -4.86 8.62 -15.46
N VAL A 331 -4.81 9.39 -14.37
CA VAL A 331 -3.66 9.49 -13.47
C VAL A 331 -3.43 8.17 -12.72
N ASP A 332 -4.51 7.52 -12.24
CA ASP A 332 -4.44 6.22 -11.55
C ASP A 332 -3.86 5.12 -12.47
N ARG A 333 -4.25 5.10 -13.75
CA ARG A 333 -3.69 4.15 -14.72
C ARG A 333 -2.19 4.36 -14.90
N GLN A 334 -1.74 5.62 -15.00
CA GLN A 334 -0.32 5.91 -15.06
C GLN A 334 0.41 5.55 -13.76
N GLY A 335 -0.21 5.81 -12.61
CA GLY A 335 0.32 5.40 -11.30
C GLY A 335 0.41 3.87 -11.16
N GLN A 336 -0.59 3.13 -11.61
CA GLN A 336 -0.58 1.66 -11.62
C GLN A 336 0.50 1.10 -12.56
N HIS A 337 0.71 1.69 -13.73
CA HIS A 337 1.84 1.31 -14.59
C HIS A 337 3.20 1.50 -13.92
N LEU A 338 3.35 2.54 -13.10
CA LEU A 338 4.57 2.73 -12.31
C LEU A 338 4.70 1.70 -11.19
N ILE A 339 3.59 1.34 -10.53
CA ILE A 339 3.57 0.32 -9.46
C ILE A 339 3.76 -1.08 -10.04
N ASP A 340 3.17 -1.39 -11.19
CA ASP A 340 3.32 -2.69 -11.86
C ASP A 340 4.73 -2.87 -12.44
N ASN A 341 5.38 -1.79 -12.89
CA ASN A 341 6.79 -1.81 -13.27
C ASN A 341 7.75 -1.89 -12.06
N VAL A 342 7.24 -1.65 -10.85
CA VAL A 342 7.96 -1.79 -9.58
C VAL A 342 7.72 -3.17 -8.95
N LYS A 343 6.70 -3.93 -9.39
CA LYS A 343 6.59 -5.35 -9.06
C LYS A 343 7.86 -6.03 -9.50
N ALA A 344 8.41 -6.87 -8.60
CA ALA A 344 9.69 -7.54 -8.78
C ALA A 344 9.94 -7.91 -10.25
N PRO A 345 11.11 -7.61 -10.80
CA PRO A 345 11.42 -7.85 -12.21
C PRO A 345 11.20 -9.30 -12.68
N GLY A 346 10.96 -10.23 -11.75
CA GLY A 346 10.64 -11.62 -12.03
C GLY A 346 9.16 -11.91 -12.36
N SER A 347 8.22 -11.03 -12.01
CA SER A 347 6.79 -11.32 -12.25
C SER A 347 6.39 -11.20 -13.74
N ASN A 348 7.09 -10.37 -14.50
CA ASN A 348 6.81 -10.16 -15.91
C ASN A 348 7.29 -11.32 -16.81
N VAL A 349 8.26 -12.12 -16.35
CA VAL A 349 8.79 -13.25 -17.13
C VAL A 349 7.79 -14.45 -17.10
N GLY A 350 7.17 -14.69 -15.96
CA GLY A 350 6.15 -15.74 -15.84
C GLY A 350 4.88 -15.46 -16.65
N ASP A 351 4.47 -14.21 -16.71
CA ASP A 351 3.28 -13.80 -17.48
C ASP A 351 3.60 -13.75 -18.99
N ALA A 352 4.80 -13.32 -19.38
CA ALA A 352 5.26 -13.36 -20.77
C ALA A 352 5.50 -14.77 -21.29
N GLU A 353 5.88 -15.70 -20.42
CA GLU A 353 6.09 -17.11 -20.77
C GLU A 353 4.74 -17.85 -20.90
N LYS A 354 3.78 -17.59 -20.02
CA LYS A 354 2.39 -18.05 -20.14
C LYS A 354 1.70 -17.52 -21.39
N ASP A 355 1.89 -16.24 -21.71
CA ASP A 355 1.33 -15.61 -22.92
C ASP A 355 1.97 -16.20 -24.21
N LYS A 356 3.25 -16.57 -24.16
CA LYS A 356 3.93 -17.27 -25.26
C LYS A 356 3.47 -18.74 -25.38
N GLU A 357 3.25 -19.44 -24.28
CA GLU A 357 2.70 -20.79 -24.28
C GLU A 357 1.25 -20.81 -24.76
N GLU A 358 0.43 -19.87 -24.32
CA GLU A 358 -0.95 -19.75 -24.79
C GLU A 358 -1.03 -19.39 -26.28
N LYS A 359 -0.16 -18.50 -26.78
CA LYS A 359 -0.03 -18.20 -28.19
C LYS A 359 0.47 -19.39 -29.00
N ARG A 360 1.42 -20.18 -28.48
CA ARG A 360 1.87 -21.44 -29.10
C ARG A 360 0.78 -22.50 -29.13
N ALA A 361 0.01 -22.65 -28.03
CA ALA A 361 -1.10 -23.56 -27.96
C ALA A 361 -2.24 -23.19 -28.92
N ARG A 362 -2.52 -21.90 -29.10
CA ARG A 362 -3.47 -21.39 -30.11
C ARG A 362 -2.97 -21.56 -31.55
N ALA A 363 -1.67 -21.47 -31.79
CA ALA A 363 -1.08 -21.67 -33.11
C ALA A 363 -1.00 -23.16 -33.53
N GLN A 364 -1.03 -24.07 -32.56
CA GLN A 364 -1.12 -25.51 -32.74
C GLN A 364 -2.58 -25.99 -32.66
N GLY A 365 -3.51 -25.31 -33.36
CA GLY A 365 -4.92 -25.63 -33.41
C GLY A 365 -5.17 -27.15 -33.65
N PRO A 366 -6.35 -27.67 -33.26
CA PRO A 366 -6.59 -29.09 -33.24
C PRO A 366 -6.37 -29.69 -34.66
N ALA A 367 -5.38 -30.59 -34.76
CA ALA A 367 -5.20 -31.38 -35.94
C ALA A 367 -6.51 -32.11 -36.18
N SER A 368 -7.14 -31.77 -37.29
CA SER A 368 -8.38 -32.40 -37.77
C SER A 368 -8.31 -33.92 -37.71
N ARG A 369 -9.25 -34.50 -37.00
CA ARG A 369 -9.69 -35.88 -37.26
C ARG A 369 -10.80 -35.85 -38.27
#